data_8666d41f9f147e87d311358776c43ab4
#
_entry.id   8666d41f9f147e87d311358776c43ab4
#
_cell.length_a   1.000
_cell.length_b   1.000
_cell.length_c   1.000
_cell.angle_alpha   90.00
_cell.angle_beta   90.00
_cell.angle_gamma   90.00
#
_symmetry.space_group_name_H-M   'P 1'
#
loop_
_entity.id
_entity.type
_entity.pdbx_description
1 polymer ?
#
loop_
_entity_poly.entity_id
_entity_poly.type
_entity_poly.pdbx_seq_one_letter_code
_entity_poly.pdbx_strand_id
1 'polypeptide(L)'
;MRCLIVVSSAGGNTRMVAEHLERELRSAGCEVPGVADVAAVSEDETRAADVVLAGFWTDKGDCAPEMATFLERLSGKRVFLFGTAGFGGSPEYFERILGNVRKHLSDSVEYLGGAMCQGKMGAGVRKRYEAMLAENPGDARIQG
;
A
#
# COMPACT_ATOMS: atom_id res chain seq x y z
N MET A 1 9.51 -10.13 8.52
CA MET A 1 9.35 -9.15 7.40
C MET A 1 8.97 -7.80 7.98
N ARG A 2 9.71 -6.80 7.61
CA ARG A 2 9.43 -5.43 8.05
C ARG A 2 8.59 -4.71 7.01
N CYS A 3 7.38 -4.31 7.39
CA CYS A 3 6.43 -3.65 6.50
C CYS A 3 6.29 -2.19 6.90
N LEU A 4 6.49 -1.30 5.96
CA LEU A 4 6.27 0.12 6.17
C LEU A 4 4.98 0.51 5.47
N ILE A 5 4.05 1.10 6.21
CA ILE A 5 2.79 1.59 5.66
C ILE A 5 2.88 3.10 5.55
N VAL A 6 2.74 3.62 4.34
CA VAL A 6 2.83 5.05 4.06
C VAL A 6 1.55 5.49 3.39
N VAL A 7 0.95 6.55 3.89
CA VAL A 7 -0.32 7.04 3.35
C VAL A 7 -0.23 8.52 2.95
N SER A 8 -0.99 8.87 1.91
CA SER A 8 -1.36 10.25 1.67
C SER A 8 -2.87 10.31 1.81
N SER A 9 -3.35 11.11 2.73
CA SER A 9 -4.76 11.09 3.10
C SER A 9 -5.33 12.49 3.19
N ALA A 10 -6.27 12.79 2.32
CA ALA A 10 -7.04 14.02 2.39
C ALA A 10 -8.21 13.90 3.35
N GLY A 11 -8.64 12.67 3.66
CA GLY A 11 -9.67 12.37 4.63
C GLY A 11 -9.25 11.21 5.48
N GLY A 12 -10.12 10.64 6.26
CA GLY A 12 -9.77 9.58 7.17
C GLY A 12 -9.80 8.16 6.58
N ASN A 13 -10.37 7.97 5.39
CA ASN A 13 -10.63 6.64 4.87
C ASN A 13 -9.37 5.84 4.55
N THR A 14 -8.42 6.46 3.89
CA THR A 14 -7.14 5.78 3.56
C THR A 14 -6.40 5.41 4.83
N ARG A 15 -6.38 6.31 5.82
CA ARG A 15 -5.73 6.03 7.09
C ARG A 15 -6.43 4.91 7.86
N MET A 16 -7.76 4.85 7.80
CA MET A 16 -8.51 3.76 8.44
C MET A 16 -8.13 2.41 7.86
N VAL A 17 -7.99 2.33 6.54
CA VAL A 17 -7.55 1.10 5.88
C VAL A 17 -6.13 0.76 6.32
N ALA A 18 -5.24 1.76 6.36
CA ALA A 18 -3.86 1.56 6.78
C ALA A 18 -3.76 1.05 8.21
N GLU A 19 -4.55 1.60 9.12
CA GLU A 19 -4.54 1.17 10.52
C GLU A 19 -5.06 -0.26 10.67
N HIS A 20 -6.04 -0.63 9.86
CA HIS A 20 -6.51 -2.01 9.85
C HIS A 20 -5.43 -2.95 9.34
N LEU A 21 -4.76 -2.59 8.26
CA LEU A 21 -3.64 -3.38 7.72
C LEU A 21 -2.51 -3.51 8.74
N GLU A 22 -2.22 -2.45 9.46
CA GLU A 22 -1.20 -2.48 10.52
C GLU A 22 -1.51 -3.57 11.54
N ARG A 23 -2.74 -3.59 12.02
CA ARG A 23 -3.15 -4.60 13.01
C ARG A 23 -3.05 -6.02 12.45
N GLU A 24 -3.53 -6.19 11.22
CA GLU A 24 -3.52 -7.53 10.60
C GLU A 24 -2.12 -8.02 10.30
N LEU A 25 -1.24 -7.13 9.84
CA LEU A 25 0.14 -7.51 9.55
C LEU A 25 0.89 -7.85 10.83
N ARG A 26 0.67 -7.10 11.90
CA ARG A 26 1.27 -7.41 13.20
C ARG A 26 0.78 -8.77 13.73
N SER A 27 -0.49 -9.05 13.55
CA SER A 27 -1.07 -10.35 13.95
C SER A 27 -0.47 -11.50 13.14
N ALA A 28 -0.04 -11.22 11.91
CA ALA A 28 0.60 -12.22 11.05
C ALA A 28 2.10 -12.37 11.33
N GLY A 29 2.64 -11.64 12.29
CA GLY A 29 4.04 -11.74 12.67
C GLY A 29 4.97 -10.75 11.98
N CYS A 30 4.42 -9.80 11.22
CA CYS A 30 5.21 -8.78 10.56
C CYS A 30 5.60 -7.68 11.54
N GLU A 31 6.79 -7.14 11.37
CA GLU A 31 7.21 -5.97 12.12
C GLU A 31 6.71 -4.73 11.40
N VAL A 32 5.83 -3.98 12.04
CA VAL A 32 5.26 -2.75 11.48
C VAL A 32 5.52 -1.61 12.45
N PRO A 33 6.40 -0.66 12.10
CA PRO A 33 6.72 0.43 13.03
C PRO A 33 5.58 1.41 13.22
N GLY A 34 4.63 1.45 12.29
CA GLY A 34 3.47 2.34 12.39
C GLY A 34 3.02 2.77 11.01
N VAL A 35 1.97 3.60 10.99
CA VAL A 35 1.49 4.20 9.75
C VAL A 35 2.10 5.59 9.64
N ALA A 36 2.83 5.84 8.57
CA ALA A 36 3.51 7.11 8.35
C ALA A 36 2.77 7.92 7.28
N ASP A 37 2.74 9.24 7.46
CA ASP A 37 2.26 10.13 6.41
C ASP A 37 3.39 10.32 5.39
N VAL A 38 3.01 10.37 4.10
CA VAL A 38 3.99 10.49 3.02
C VAL A 38 4.86 11.74 3.16
N ALA A 39 4.33 12.79 3.77
CA ALA A 39 5.08 14.04 3.99
C ALA A 39 6.10 13.93 5.13
N ALA A 40 5.97 12.92 5.98
CA ALA A 40 6.79 12.79 7.19
C ALA A 40 7.74 11.58 7.16
N VAL A 41 7.54 10.65 6.24
CA VAL A 41 8.35 9.43 6.19
C VAL A 41 9.78 9.75 5.77
N SER A 42 10.77 9.15 6.46
CA SER A 42 12.17 9.38 6.14
C SER A 42 12.68 8.36 5.13
N GLU A 43 13.79 8.71 4.47
CA GLU A 43 14.45 7.78 3.56
C GLU A 43 15.00 6.57 4.32
N ASP A 44 15.45 6.76 5.55
CA ASP A 44 15.97 5.68 6.36
C ASP A 44 14.89 4.66 6.69
N GLU A 45 13.69 5.12 7.03
CA GLU A 45 12.56 4.24 7.27
C GLU A 45 12.21 3.43 6.03
N THR A 46 12.20 4.10 4.88
CA THR A 46 11.92 3.44 3.60
C THR A 46 12.97 2.40 3.28
N ARG A 47 14.23 2.76 3.49
CA ARG A 47 15.35 1.86 3.20
C ARG A 47 15.34 0.62 4.07
N ALA A 48 14.94 0.77 5.32
CA ALA A 48 14.90 -0.34 6.27
C ALA A 48 13.75 -1.33 6.02
N ALA A 49 12.76 -0.94 5.24
CA ALA A 49 11.58 -1.78 5.01
C ALA A 49 11.86 -2.87 3.97
N ASP A 50 11.32 -4.05 4.22
CA ASP A 50 11.31 -5.14 3.23
C ASP A 50 10.21 -4.93 2.21
N VAL A 51 9.05 -4.47 2.68
CA VAL A 51 7.87 -4.20 1.85
C VAL A 51 7.33 -2.83 2.21
N VAL A 52 6.98 -2.06 1.20
CA VAL A 52 6.29 -0.77 1.39
C VAL A 52 4.85 -0.94 0.93
N LEU A 53 3.92 -0.66 1.83
CA LEU A 53 2.49 -0.62 1.51
C LEU A 53 2.12 0.85 1.39
N ALA A 54 1.85 1.29 0.16
CA ALA A 54 1.57 2.69 -0.12
C ALA A 54 0.06 2.88 -0.31
N GLY A 55 -0.51 3.72 0.53
CA GLY A 55 -1.95 3.99 0.53
C GLY A 55 -2.24 5.38 -0.01
N PHE A 56 -3.23 5.48 -0.89
CA PHE A 56 -3.59 6.73 -1.53
C PHE A 56 -5.11 6.91 -1.59
N TRP A 57 -5.54 8.18 -1.62
CA TRP A 57 -6.90 8.51 -1.99
C TRP A 57 -6.91 8.87 -3.47
N THR A 58 -8.01 8.57 -4.15
CA THR A 58 -8.11 8.79 -5.60
C THR A 58 -8.43 10.25 -5.88
N ASP A 59 -7.58 10.88 -6.69
CA ASP A 59 -7.77 12.24 -7.18
C ASP A 59 -7.71 12.19 -8.70
N LYS A 60 -8.85 12.38 -9.33
CA LYS A 60 -8.97 12.39 -10.81
C LYS A 60 -8.39 11.13 -11.46
N GLY A 61 -8.60 9.99 -10.85
CA GLY A 61 -8.16 8.71 -11.38
C GLY A 61 -6.72 8.33 -11.06
N ASP A 62 -6.05 9.07 -10.22
CA ASP A 62 -4.65 8.84 -9.85
C ASP A 62 -4.45 9.18 -8.38
N CYS A 63 -3.25 9.01 -7.88
CA CYS A 63 -2.91 9.42 -6.52
C CYS A 63 -2.51 10.89 -6.49
N ALA A 64 -2.44 11.46 -5.29
CA ALA A 64 -2.00 12.85 -5.11
C ALA A 64 -0.53 13.00 -5.49
N PRO A 65 -0.10 14.21 -5.91
CA PRO A 65 1.29 14.44 -6.36
C PRO A 65 2.35 14.03 -5.35
N GLU A 66 2.14 14.26 -4.08
CA GLU A 66 3.13 13.90 -3.05
C GLU A 66 3.32 12.38 -2.96
N MET A 67 2.27 11.61 -3.18
CA MET A 67 2.39 10.14 -3.21
C MET A 67 3.11 9.71 -4.49
N ALA A 68 2.79 10.32 -5.63
CA ALA A 68 3.47 10.01 -6.88
C ALA A 68 4.98 10.23 -6.76
N THR A 69 5.39 11.35 -6.16
CA THR A 69 6.80 11.63 -5.93
C THR A 69 7.45 10.59 -5.04
N PHE A 70 6.75 10.19 -3.98
CA PHE A 70 7.26 9.14 -3.09
C PHE A 70 7.46 7.83 -3.83
N LEU A 71 6.48 7.42 -4.65
CA LEU A 71 6.56 6.17 -5.40
C LEU A 71 7.73 6.17 -6.39
N GLU A 72 7.99 7.31 -7.02
CA GLU A 72 9.09 7.44 -7.96
C GLU A 72 10.46 7.24 -7.32
N ARG A 73 10.54 7.45 -6.01
CA ARG A 73 11.79 7.30 -5.26
C ARG A 73 12.04 5.88 -4.77
N LEU A 74 11.03 5.02 -4.86
CA LEU A 74 11.18 3.63 -4.44
C LEU A 74 11.92 2.86 -5.52
N SER A 75 13.05 2.27 -5.15
CA SER A 75 13.90 1.57 -6.10
C SER A 75 14.35 0.27 -5.47
N GLY A 76 14.14 -0.84 -6.17
CA GLY A 76 14.52 -2.14 -5.67
C GLY A 76 13.67 -2.67 -4.51
N LYS A 77 12.55 -2.05 -4.22
CA LYS A 77 11.68 -2.44 -3.11
C LYS A 77 10.51 -3.27 -3.60
N ARG A 78 9.95 -4.05 -2.69
CA ARG A 78 8.67 -4.73 -2.92
C ARG A 78 7.56 -3.79 -2.47
N VAL A 79 6.58 -3.57 -3.33
CA VAL A 79 5.54 -2.56 -3.09
C VAL A 79 4.15 -3.15 -3.29
N PHE A 80 3.28 -2.89 -2.34
CA PHE A 80 1.86 -3.19 -2.42
C PHE A 80 1.10 -1.86 -2.38
N LEU A 81 0.16 -1.68 -3.30
CA LEU A 81 -0.64 -0.46 -3.37
C LEU A 81 -2.03 -0.72 -2.82
N PHE A 82 -2.55 0.22 -2.02
CA PHE A 82 -3.96 0.18 -1.64
C PHE A 82 -4.53 1.59 -1.76
N GLY A 83 -5.76 1.67 -2.26
CA GLY A 83 -6.35 2.97 -2.52
C GLY A 83 -7.79 3.04 -2.08
N THR A 84 -8.27 4.27 -1.90
CA THR A 84 -9.67 4.55 -1.62
C THR A 84 -10.21 5.48 -2.69
N ALA A 85 -11.50 5.29 -3.03
CA ALA A 85 -12.21 6.14 -3.97
C ALA A 85 -13.57 6.47 -3.37
N GLY A 86 -14.01 7.71 -3.56
CA GLY A 86 -15.27 8.17 -2.99
C GLY A 86 -16.50 7.58 -3.66
N PHE A 87 -16.39 7.19 -4.93
CA PHE A 87 -17.48 6.60 -5.70
C PHE A 87 -16.91 5.84 -6.88
N GLY A 88 -17.76 5.15 -7.62
CA GLY A 88 -17.35 4.50 -8.85
C GLY A 88 -16.88 3.08 -8.66
N GLY A 89 -17.37 2.26 -7.90
CA GLY A 89 -16.87 0.96 -7.51
C GLY A 89 -16.79 -0.15 -8.54
N SER A 90 -16.74 0.14 -9.85
CA SER A 90 -16.60 -0.94 -10.84
C SER A 90 -15.19 -1.51 -10.84
N PRO A 91 -15.03 -2.82 -11.07
CA PRO A 91 -13.69 -3.43 -11.14
C PRO A 91 -12.80 -2.80 -12.21
N GLU A 92 -13.37 -2.45 -13.37
CA GLU A 92 -12.60 -1.82 -14.45
C GLU A 92 -12.07 -0.46 -14.05
N TYR A 93 -12.87 0.31 -13.33
CA TYR A 93 -12.46 1.63 -12.85
C TYR A 93 -11.32 1.50 -11.84
N PHE A 94 -11.43 0.57 -10.90
CA PHE A 94 -10.41 0.35 -9.89
C PHE A 94 -9.10 -0.13 -10.52
N GLU A 95 -9.17 -1.03 -11.50
CA GLU A 95 -7.97 -1.49 -12.20
C GLU A 95 -7.30 -0.34 -12.97
N ARG A 96 -8.09 0.55 -13.54
CA ARG A 96 -7.54 1.72 -14.23
C ARG A 96 -6.81 2.64 -13.27
N ILE A 97 -7.38 2.89 -12.09
CA ILE A 97 -6.74 3.71 -11.07
C ILE A 97 -5.43 3.08 -10.63
N LEU A 98 -5.44 1.80 -10.29
CA LEU A 98 -4.23 1.10 -9.87
C LEU A 98 -3.17 1.11 -10.96
N GLY A 99 -3.56 0.96 -12.21
CA GLY A 99 -2.63 1.05 -13.33
C GLY A 99 -2.00 2.42 -13.46
N ASN A 100 -2.77 3.47 -13.25
CA ASN A 100 -2.24 4.84 -13.30
C ASN A 100 -1.24 5.08 -12.18
N VAL A 101 -1.57 4.65 -10.97
CA VAL A 101 -0.68 4.81 -9.81
C VAL A 101 0.59 3.98 -9.98
N ARG A 102 0.44 2.76 -10.46
CA ARG A 102 1.57 1.86 -10.70
C ARG A 102 2.61 2.46 -11.66
N LYS A 103 2.18 3.28 -12.60
CA LYS A 103 3.09 3.92 -13.55
C LYS A 103 4.12 4.82 -12.90
N HIS A 104 3.88 5.26 -11.67
CA HIS A 104 4.85 6.08 -10.93
C HIS A 104 6.00 5.25 -10.35
N LEU A 105 5.85 3.94 -10.29
CA LEU A 105 6.90 3.06 -9.77
C LEU A 105 7.97 2.82 -10.83
N SER A 106 9.23 2.74 -10.39
CA SER A 106 10.32 2.43 -11.30
C SER A 106 10.31 0.96 -11.69
N ASP A 107 11.00 0.63 -12.77
CA ASP A 107 11.09 -0.76 -13.25
C ASP A 107 11.78 -1.69 -12.27
N SER A 108 12.59 -1.14 -11.36
CA SER A 108 13.30 -1.93 -10.36
C SER A 108 12.42 -2.37 -9.20
N VAL A 109 11.21 -1.85 -9.09
CA VAL A 109 10.29 -2.20 -8.02
C VAL A 109 9.60 -3.51 -8.34
N GLU A 110 9.55 -4.40 -7.35
CA GLU A 110 8.74 -5.61 -7.45
C GLU A 110 7.32 -5.27 -6.98
N TYR A 111 6.40 -5.19 -7.91
CA TYR A 111 5.01 -4.88 -7.61
C TYR A 111 4.29 -6.13 -7.10
N LEU A 112 3.86 -6.11 -5.85
CA LEU A 112 3.23 -7.27 -5.22
C LEU A 112 1.73 -7.35 -5.46
N GLY A 113 1.13 -6.29 -5.90
CA GLY A 113 -0.30 -6.23 -6.15
C GLY A 113 -0.91 -4.97 -5.61
N GLY A 114 -2.20 -4.81 -5.85
CA GLY A 114 -2.92 -3.65 -5.39
C GLY A 114 -4.37 -3.96 -5.13
N ALA A 115 -5.02 -3.11 -4.34
CA ALA A 115 -6.43 -3.25 -4.03
C ALA A 115 -7.05 -1.87 -3.85
N MET A 116 -8.32 -1.79 -4.17
CA MET A 116 -9.10 -0.56 -4.02
C MET A 116 -10.31 -0.83 -3.14
N CYS A 117 -10.70 0.17 -2.36
CA CYS A 117 -11.98 0.10 -1.66
C CYS A 117 -12.68 1.45 -1.75
N GLN A 118 -14.00 1.41 -1.59
CA GLN A 118 -14.83 2.60 -1.67
C GLN A 118 -15.09 3.09 -0.25
N GLY A 119 -14.21 3.98 0.21
CA GLY A 119 -14.37 4.64 1.50
C GLY A 119 -13.90 3.88 2.72
N LYS A 120 -13.96 2.55 2.71
CA LYS A 120 -13.53 1.75 3.83
C LYS A 120 -13.01 0.41 3.36
N MET A 121 -12.32 -0.32 4.24
CA MET A 121 -11.76 -1.60 3.88
C MET A 121 -12.84 -2.63 3.58
N GLY A 122 -12.76 -3.23 2.39
CA GLY A 122 -13.64 -4.30 1.99
C GLY A 122 -12.91 -5.64 1.95
N ALA A 123 -13.66 -6.71 1.67
CA ALA A 123 -13.11 -8.05 1.57
C ALA A 123 -12.05 -8.16 0.47
N GLY A 124 -12.16 -7.38 -0.60
CA GLY A 124 -11.20 -7.41 -1.69
C GLY A 124 -9.80 -6.99 -1.26
N VAL A 125 -9.70 -5.95 -0.43
CA VAL A 125 -8.41 -5.51 0.10
C VAL A 125 -7.80 -6.60 0.96
N ARG A 126 -8.60 -7.20 1.82
CA ARG A 126 -8.14 -8.25 2.72
C ARG A 126 -7.59 -9.45 1.94
N LYS A 127 -8.30 -9.90 0.91
CA LYS A 127 -7.83 -11.00 0.08
C LYS A 127 -6.51 -10.69 -0.60
N ARG A 128 -6.34 -9.46 -1.06
CA ARG A 128 -5.13 -9.06 -1.79
C ARG A 128 -3.90 -9.08 -0.90
N TYR A 129 -3.98 -8.52 0.32
CA TYR A 129 -2.79 -8.55 1.15
C TYR A 129 -2.52 -9.94 1.75
N GLU A 130 -3.55 -10.75 1.96
CA GLU A 130 -3.35 -12.14 2.35
C GLU A 130 -2.61 -12.91 1.27
N ALA A 131 -2.96 -12.68 0.00
CA ALA A 131 -2.24 -13.27 -1.13
C ALA A 131 -0.80 -12.79 -1.18
N MET A 132 -0.56 -11.52 -0.89
CA MET A 132 0.79 -10.98 -0.82
C MET A 132 1.63 -11.72 0.21
N LEU A 133 1.08 -11.96 1.39
CA LEU A 133 1.78 -12.70 2.43
C LEU A 133 2.07 -14.14 2.00
N ALA A 134 1.10 -14.77 1.34
CA ALA A 134 1.26 -16.15 0.88
C ALA A 134 2.31 -16.28 -0.23
N GLU A 135 2.48 -15.25 -1.06
CA GLU A 135 3.44 -15.25 -2.16
C GLU A 135 4.87 -14.92 -1.70
N ASN A 136 5.05 -14.64 -0.42
CA ASN A 136 6.36 -14.32 0.14
C ASN A 136 6.73 -15.33 1.23
N PRO A 137 6.74 -16.64 0.91
CA PRO A 137 6.99 -17.67 1.91
C PRO A 137 8.43 -17.66 2.45
N GLY A 138 9.33 -16.96 1.78
CA GLY A 138 10.70 -16.79 2.28
C GLY A 138 10.75 -16.03 3.59
N ASP A 139 9.69 -15.33 3.95
CA ASP A 139 9.57 -14.68 5.24
C ASP A 139 8.99 -15.67 6.24
N ALA A 140 9.72 -16.70 6.52
CA ALA A 140 9.26 -17.82 7.34
C ALA A 140 8.78 -17.39 8.73
N ARG A 141 9.33 -16.32 9.25
CA ARG A 141 8.91 -15.75 10.53
C ARG A 141 7.46 -15.30 10.54
N ILE A 142 6.89 -15.05 9.36
CA ILE A 142 5.48 -14.68 9.25
C ILE A 142 4.61 -15.90 9.50
N GLN A 143 5.14 -17.05 9.15
CA GLN A 143 4.44 -18.32 9.29
C GLN A 143 4.68 -18.98 10.63
N GLY A 144 5.71 -18.51 11.29
CA GLY A 144 6.15 -19.10 12.57
C GLY A 144 5.35 -18.65 13.76
#